data_1a3bc96b2d2e25e0a6ef464893db96c3
#
_entry.id   1a3bc96b2d2e25e0a6ef464893db96c3
#
_cell.length_a   1.000
_cell.length_b   1.000
_cell.length_c   1.000
_cell.angle_alpha   90.00
_cell.angle_beta   90.00
_cell.angle_gamma   90.00
#
_symmetry.space_group_name_H-M   'P 1'
#
loop_
_entity.id
_entity.type
_entity.pdbx_description
1 polymer ?
#
loop_
_entity_poly.entity_id
_entity_poly.type
_entity_poly.pdbx_seq_one_letter_code
_entity_poly.pdbx_strand_id
1 'polypeptide(L)'
;EVTEALQVLNAKILQPITNVFGKIGITSGYRSPAVNTAIGGSTTSQHMRGQAVDFTKVASGRPLSEVFEFIATNLIFDQVIWEKGDDGNPRWIHVSYNNTKIDAGQRKRLLRFFGNGRYVNCNAQGEI
;
A
#
# COMPACT_ATOMS: atom_id res chain seq x y z
N GLU A 1 9.68 11.84 -11.34
CA GLU A 1 10.01 12.51 -10.09
C GLU A 1 8.88 12.31 -9.05
N VAL A 2 9.06 12.77 -7.84
CA VAL A 2 8.14 12.48 -6.73
C VAL A 2 6.73 13.01 -6.97
N THR A 3 6.58 14.24 -7.43
CA THR A 3 5.25 14.84 -7.66
C THR A 3 4.46 14.04 -8.69
N GLU A 4 5.09 13.66 -9.78
CA GLU A 4 4.46 12.85 -10.82
C GLU A 4 4.09 11.47 -10.28
N ALA A 5 4.96 10.85 -9.49
CA ALA A 5 4.68 9.55 -8.88
C ALA A 5 3.45 9.62 -7.96
N LEU A 6 3.35 10.68 -7.14
CA LEU A 6 2.20 10.87 -6.25
C LEU A 6 0.90 11.08 -7.03
N GLN A 7 0.95 11.81 -8.14
CA GLN A 7 -0.23 12.00 -8.99
C GLN A 7 -0.71 10.68 -9.59
N VAL A 8 0.22 9.84 -10.06
CA VAL A 8 -0.10 8.53 -10.62
C VAL A 8 -0.64 7.60 -9.54
N LEU A 9 -0.01 7.59 -8.36
CA LEU A 9 -0.47 6.79 -7.21
C LEU A 9 -1.91 7.17 -6.83
N ASN A 10 -2.21 8.47 -6.81
CA ASN A 10 -3.57 8.93 -6.52
C ASN A 10 -4.56 8.42 -7.57
N ALA A 11 -4.25 8.59 -8.85
CA ALA A 11 -5.16 8.21 -9.93
C ALA A 11 -5.41 6.70 -9.99
N LYS A 12 -4.36 5.89 -9.80
CA LYS A 12 -4.43 4.44 -9.95
C LYS A 12 -4.93 3.73 -8.69
N ILE A 13 -4.66 4.25 -7.52
CA ILE A 13 -4.88 3.55 -6.24
C ILE A 13 -5.82 4.33 -5.32
N LEU A 14 -5.42 5.54 -4.93
CA LEU A 14 -6.12 6.24 -3.84
C LEU A 14 -7.51 6.69 -4.23
N GLN A 15 -7.69 7.23 -5.42
CA GLN A 15 -8.98 7.70 -5.89
C GLN A 15 -10.00 6.56 -6.03
N PRO A 16 -9.66 5.41 -6.64
CA PRO A 16 -10.57 4.25 -6.64
C PRO A 16 -10.98 3.78 -5.26
N ILE A 17 -10.05 3.73 -4.30
CA ILE A 17 -10.37 3.34 -2.92
C ILE A 17 -11.32 4.37 -2.30
N THR A 18 -11.01 5.66 -2.45
CA THR A 18 -11.84 6.74 -1.91
C THR A 18 -13.25 6.71 -2.46
N ASN A 19 -13.41 6.40 -3.73
CA ASN A 19 -14.73 6.34 -4.38
C ASN A 19 -15.62 5.24 -3.77
N VAL A 20 -15.04 4.15 -3.28
CA VAL A 20 -15.78 3.02 -2.71
C VAL A 20 -15.90 3.11 -1.19
N PHE A 21 -14.82 3.47 -0.51
CA PHE A 21 -14.72 3.38 0.95
C PHE A 21 -14.72 4.73 1.67
N GLY A 22 -14.67 5.83 0.93
CA GLY A 22 -14.53 7.15 1.52
C GLY A 22 -13.07 7.52 1.77
N LYS A 23 -12.87 8.68 2.38
CA LYS A 23 -11.55 9.25 2.60
C LYS A 23 -10.62 8.31 3.35
N ILE A 24 -9.39 8.19 2.85
CA ILE A 24 -8.36 7.31 3.40
C ILE A 24 -7.59 8.04 4.51
N GLY A 25 -7.40 7.37 5.65
CA GLY A 25 -6.58 7.88 6.76
C GLY A 25 -5.12 7.49 6.58
N ILE A 26 -4.39 8.29 5.80
CA ILE A 26 -2.98 8.04 5.49
C ILE A 26 -2.12 8.33 6.72
N THR A 27 -1.26 7.38 7.09
CA THR A 27 -0.31 7.52 8.21
C THR A 27 1.12 7.74 7.72
N SER A 28 1.45 7.30 6.50
CA SER A 28 2.77 7.52 5.91
C SER A 28 2.62 7.60 4.39
N GLY A 29 3.15 8.67 3.81
CA GLY A 29 3.19 8.87 2.37
C GLY A 29 4.62 9.02 1.89
N TYR A 30 4.92 10.09 1.16
CA TYR A 30 6.29 10.36 0.73
C TYR A 30 7.21 10.55 1.93
N ARG A 31 8.39 9.95 1.83
CA ARG A 31 9.47 10.14 2.81
C ARG A 31 10.73 10.58 2.07
N SER A 32 11.35 11.69 2.54
CA SER A 32 12.67 12.07 2.04
C SER A 32 13.70 11.02 2.44
N PRO A 33 14.85 10.92 1.75
CA PRO A 33 15.91 10.00 2.16
C PRO A 33 16.37 10.19 3.60
N ALA A 34 16.45 11.45 4.08
CA ALA A 34 16.85 11.75 5.45
C ALA A 34 15.85 11.21 6.47
N VAL A 35 14.54 11.42 6.24
CA VAL A 35 13.49 10.90 7.11
C VAL A 35 13.48 9.38 7.08
N ASN A 36 13.61 8.78 5.90
CA ASN A 36 13.63 7.33 5.75
C ASN A 36 14.77 6.70 6.54
N THR A 37 15.96 7.28 6.49
CA THR A 37 17.12 6.82 7.27
C THR A 37 16.86 6.95 8.77
N ALA A 38 16.30 8.08 9.21
CA ALA A 38 16.03 8.34 10.63
C ALA A 38 15.07 7.34 11.26
N ILE A 39 14.09 6.82 10.48
CA ILE A 39 13.12 5.84 10.99
C ILE A 39 13.52 4.39 10.68
N GLY A 40 14.72 4.17 10.12
CA GLY A 40 15.20 2.83 9.80
C GLY A 40 14.53 2.18 8.60
N GLY A 41 14.00 2.96 7.68
CA GLY A 41 13.37 2.45 6.47
C GLY A 41 14.38 1.84 5.49
N SER A 42 13.88 0.98 4.61
CA SER A 42 14.69 0.35 3.56
C SER A 42 15.27 1.42 2.61
N THR A 43 16.52 1.24 2.19
CA THR A 43 17.15 2.12 1.20
C THR A 43 16.49 2.04 -0.18
N THR A 44 15.65 1.02 -0.41
CA THR A 44 14.90 0.83 -1.67
C THR A 44 13.41 1.13 -1.51
N SER A 45 13.01 1.78 -0.40
CA SER A 45 11.60 2.06 -0.11
C SER A 45 10.93 2.89 -1.20
N GLN A 46 9.77 2.44 -1.66
CA GLN A 46 8.94 3.17 -2.61
C GLN A 46 8.35 4.45 -2.01
N HIS A 47 8.30 4.59 -0.67
CA HIS A 47 7.91 5.84 -0.02
C HIS A 47 8.84 6.99 -0.39
N MET A 48 10.13 6.74 -0.57
CA MET A 48 11.09 7.77 -0.99
C MET A 48 10.88 8.25 -2.42
N ARG A 49 10.19 7.46 -3.24
CA ARG A 49 9.92 7.76 -4.65
C ARG A 49 8.54 8.33 -4.88
N GLY A 50 7.73 8.50 -3.82
CA GLY A 50 6.34 8.92 -3.94
C GLY A 50 5.45 7.83 -4.54
N GLN A 51 5.85 6.56 -4.44
CA GLN A 51 5.16 5.43 -5.07
C GLN A 51 4.31 4.61 -4.10
N ALA A 52 4.34 4.95 -2.81
CA ALA A 52 3.66 4.15 -1.79
C ALA A 52 3.01 5.00 -0.71
N VAL A 53 1.94 4.48 -0.13
CA VAL A 53 1.30 5.03 1.08
C VAL A 53 0.98 3.89 2.04
N ASP A 54 0.96 4.24 3.33
CA ASP A 54 0.41 3.40 4.39
C ASP A 54 -0.84 4.07 4.94
N PHE A 55 -1.88 3.29 5.23
CA PHE A 55 -3.10 3.84 5.82
C PHE A 55 -3.72 2.86 6.80
N THR A 56 -4.43 3.42 7.80
CA THR A 56 -4.96 2.64 8.93
C THR A 56 -6.47 2.59 8.96
N LYS A 57 -7.17 3.39 8.16
CA LYS A 57 -8.63 3.44 8.17
C LYS A 57 -9.18 4.11 6.93
N VAL A 58 -10.47 3.90 6.69
CA VAL A 58 -11.24 4.61 5.67
C VAL A 58 -12.47 5.24 6.33
N ALA A 59 -12.98 6.33 5.76
CA ALA A 59 -14.05 7.12 6.38
C ALA A 59 -15.34 6.33 6.62
N SER A 60 -15.65 5.34 5.78
CA SER A 60 -16.81 4.48 5.96
C SER A 60 -16.76 3.59 7.20
N GLY A 61 -15.56 3.43 7.79
CA GLY A 61 -15.35 2.52 8.93
C GLY A 61 -15.31 1.05 8.56
N ARG A 62 -15.34 0.71 7.28
CA ARG A 62 -15.27 -0.69 6.85
C ARG A 62 -13.90 -1.28 7.18
N PRO A 63 -13.83 -2.60 7.47
CA PRO A 63 -12.57 -3.24 7.85
C PRO A 63 -11.51 -3.11 6.78
N LEU A 64 -10.24 -2.97 7.18
CA LEU A 64 -9.13 -2.92 6.24
C LEU A 64 -9.00 -4.20 5.41
N SER A 65 -9.43 -5.35 5.94
CA SER A 65 -9.46 -6.61 5.19
C SER A 65 -10.30 -6.50 3.93
N GLU A 66 -11.42 -5.77 3.98
CA GLU A 66 -12.25 -5.53 2.80
C GLU A 66 -11.55 -4.60 1.80
N VAL A 67 -10.83 -3.60 2.30
CA VAL A 67 -10.06 -2.69 1.44
C VAL A 67 -8.93 -3.44 0.76
N PHE A 68 -8.23 -4.30 1.50
CA PHE A 68 -7.18 -5.16 0.95
C PHE A 68 -7.71 -6.03 -0.19
N GLU A 69 -8.84 -6.70 0.03
CA GLU A 69 -9.48 -7.54 -0.99
C GLU A 69 -9.89 -6.72 -2.21
N PHE A 70 -10.44 -5.54 -2.02
CA PHE A 70 -10.80 -4.65 -3.11
C PHE A 70 -9.58 -4.29 -3.97
N ILE A 71 -8.47 -3.91 -3.34
CA ILE A 71 -7.24 -3.60 -4.05
C ILE A 71 -6.76 -4.82 -4.85
N ALA A 72 -6.70 -5.96 -4.19
CA ALA A 72 -6.19 -7.20 -4.78
C ALA A 72 -7.00 -7.63 -6.00
N THR A 73 -8.31 -7.45 -5.98
CA THR A 73 -9.21 -7.96 -7.02
C THR A 73 -9.56 -6.95 -8.10
N ASN A 74 -9.47 -5.64 -7.81
CA ASN A 74 -9.98 -4.61 -8.72
C ASN A 74 -8.93 -3.63 -9.23
N LEU A 75 -7.79 -3.47 -8.55
CA LEU A 75 -6.82 -2.46 -8.91
C LEU A 75 -5.57 -3.06 -9.53
N ILE A 76 -4.84 -2.21 -10.24
CA ILE A 76 -3.51 -2.53 -10.75
C ILE A 76 -2.51 -1.82 -9.83
N PHE A 77 -1.65 -2.59 -9.19
CA PHE A 77 -0.72 -2.10 -8.17
C PHE A 77 0.60 -2.85 -8.27
N ASP A 78 1.64 -2.31 -7.62
CA ASP A 78 2.93 -2.99 -7.58
C ASP A 78 3.01 -3.96 -6.39
N GLN A 79 2.75 -3.47 -5.17
CA GLN A 79 2.64 -4.31 -3.97
C GLN A 79 1.49 -3.83 -3.12
N VAL A 80 0.79 -4.76 -2.47
CA VAL A 80 -0.11 -4.47 -1.37
C VAL A 80 0.25 -5.40 -0.21
N ILE A 81 0.40 -4.83 0.99
CA ILE A 81 0.89 -5.56 2.14
C ILE A 81 -0.10 -5.45 3.28
N TRP A 82 -0.50 -6.62 3.78
CA TRP A 82 -1.29 -6.78 5.01
C TRP A 82 -0.29 -6.71 6.16
N GLU A 83 -0.20 -5.55 6.78
CA GLU A 83 0.84 -5.26 7.76
C GLU A 83 0.38 -5.62 9.16
N LYS A 84 1.04 -6.60 9.77
CA LYS A 84 0.76 -7.05 11.13
C LYS A 84 -0.72 -7.38 11.33
N GLY A 85 -1.27 -7.11 12.52
CA GLY A 85 -2.65 -7.49 12.82
C GLY A 85 -2.78 -9.00 13.00
N ASP A 86 -3.92 -9.53 12.57
CA ASP A 86 -4.21 -10.98 12.65
C ASP A 86 -4.77 -11.48 11.32
N ASP A 87 -5.28 -12.72 11.31
CA ASP A 87 -5.82 -13.32 10.10
C ASP A 87 -7.14 -12.68 9.64
N GLY A 88 -7.80 -11.94 10.53
CA GLY A 88 -9.06 -11.29 10.21
C GLY A 88 -8.91 -9.89 9.67
N ASN A 89 -7.86 -9.17 10.08
CA ASN A 89 -7.70 -7.77 9.71
C ASN A 89 -6.26 -7.30 9.90
N PRO A 90 -5.68 -6.57 8.94
CA PRO A 90 -4.37 -5.98 9.14
C PRO A 90 -4.43 -4.79 10.10
N ARG A 91 -3.30 -4.42 10.68
CA ARG A 91 -3.19 -3.21 11.48
C ARG A 91 -3.15 -1.98 10.59
N TRP A 92 -2.46 -2.08 9.45
CA TRP A 92 -2.50 -1.08 8.39
C TRP A 92 -2.22 -1.75 7.04
N ILE A 93 -2.48 -1.01 5.97
CA ILE A 93 -2.19 -1.47 4.60
C ILE A 93 -1.09 -0.58 4.03
N HIS A 94 -0.11 -1.22 3.41
CA HIS A 94 0.86 -0.58 2.53
C HIS A 94 0.47 -0.90 1.09
N VAL A 95 0.40 0.11 0.23
CA VAL A 95 0.11 -0.11 -1.18
C VAL A 95 1.00 0.79 -2.04
N SER A 96 1.45 0.27 -3.17
CA SER A 96 2.34 0.98 -4.07
C SER A 96 1.95 0.83 -5.53
N TYR A 97 2.38 1.81 -6.32
CA TYR A 97 2.32 1.77 -7.78
C TYR A 97 3.66 2.33 -8.30
N ASN A 98 4.32 1.57 -9.17
CA ASN A 98 5.59 1.98 -9.75
C ASN A 98 5.33 2.78 -11.02
N ASN A 99 5.40 4.12 -10.91
CA ASN A 99 5.11 5.02 -12.02
C ASN A 99 6.15 4.98 -13.15
N THR A 100 7.27 4.29 -12.96
CA THR A 100 8.28 4.11 -14.01
C THR A 100 7.92 2.97 -14.95
N LYS A 101 6.85 2.21 -14.63
CA LYS A 101 6.36 1.07 -15.41
C LYS A 101 4.92 1.32 -15.84
N ILE A 102 4.52 0.71 -16.95
CA ILE A 102 3.11 0.68 -17.38
C ILE A 102 2.31 -0.26 -16.48
N ASP A 103 0.99 -0.26 -16.62
CA ASP A 103 0.11 -1.13 -15.81
C ASP A 103 0.55 -2.60 -15.87
N ALA A 104 0.87 -3.12 -17.05
CA ALA A 104 1.29 -4.51 -17.21
C ALA A 104 2.64 -4.82 -16.55
N GLY A 105 3.43 -3.80 -16.22
CA GLY A 105 4.73 -3.95 -15.55
C GLY A 105 4.65 -3.93 -14.03
N GLN A 106 3.47 -3.72 -13.46
CA GLN A 106 3.29 -3.77 -12.00
C GLN A 106 3.39 -5.23 -11.52
N ARG A 107 4.08 -5.45 -10.39
CA ARG A 107 4.33 -6.81 -9.89
C ARG A 107 3.09 -7.51 -9.35
N LYS A 108 2.12 -6.75 -8.87
CA LYS A 108 0.87 -7.26 -8.28
C LYS A 108 1.12 -8.23 -7.13
N ARG A 109 2.10 -7.93 -6.30
CA ARG A 109 2.48 -8.79 -5.17
C ARG A 109 1.54 -8.57 -4.00
N LEU A 110 0.98 -9.66 -3.49
CA LEU A 110 0.13 -9.69 -2.30
C LEU A 110 0.96 -10.30 -1.18
N LEU A 111 1.21 -9.52 -0.13
CA LEU A 111 2.11 -9.92 0.95
C LEU A 111 1.47 -9.75 2.31
N ARG A 112 1.86 -10.61 3.26
CA ARG A 112 1.67 -10.41 4.69
C ARG A 112 3.02 -10.09 5.31
N PHE A 113 3.03 -9.11 6.21
CA PHE A 113 4.22 -8.75 6.98
C PHE A 113 3.95 -9.02 8.46
N PHE A 114 4.78 -9.89 9.07
CA PHE A 114 4.64 -10.28 10.48
C PHE A 114 5.61 -9.54 11.40
N GLY A 115 6.45 -8.68 10.88
CA GLY A 115 7.53 -8.02 11.61
C GLY A 115 8.86 -8.74 11.41
N ASN A 116 9.95 -8.14 11.92
CA ASN A 116 11.30 -8.70 11.85
C ASN A 116 11.74 -9.10 10.43
N GLY A 117 11.34 -8.30 9.43
CA GLY A 117 11.70 -8.56 8.03
C GLY A 117 10.99 -9.74 7.39
N ARG A 118 10.02 -10.35 8.06
CA ARG A 118 9.33 -11.54 7.56
C ARG A 118 8.14 -11.18 6.69
N TYR A 119 8.29 -11.37 5.39
CA TYR A 119 7.22 -11.20 4.38
C TYR A 119 6.85 -12.56 3.80
N VAL A 120 5.55 -12.79 3.60
CA VAL A 120 5.03 -14.06 3.06
C VAL A 120 3.96 -13.74 2.02
N ASN A 121 3.95 -14.45 0.90
CA ASN A 121 2.90 -14.32 -0.10
C ASN A 121 1.54 -14.74 0.48
N CYS A 122 0.48 -14.05 0.07
CA CYS A 122 -0.88 -14.37 0.48
C CYS A 122 -1.85 -14.19 -0.69
N ASN A 123 -3.12 -14.58 -0.47
CA ASN A 123 -4.20 -14.35 -1.44
C ASN A 123 -4.95 -13.04 -1.11
N ALA A 124 -6.02 -12.76 -1.85
CA ALA A 124 -6.81 -11.54 -1.70
C ALA A 124 -7.51 -11.43 -0.33
N GLN A 125 -7.68 -12.54 0.38
CA GLN A 125 -8.25 -12.57 1.72
C GLN A 125 -7.16 -12.54 2.81
N GLY A 126 -5.90 -12.37 2.42
CA GLY A 126 -4.78 -12.36 3.36
C GLY A 126 -4.37 -13.75 3.84
N GLU A 127 -4.86 -14.80 3.23
CA GLU A 127 -4.55 -16.19 3.60
C GLU A 127 -3.25 -16.63 2.94
N ILE A 128 -2.43 -17.31 3.73
CA ILE A 128 -1.14 -17.81 3.27
C ILE A 128 -1.26 -19.14 2.51
#